data_4733bed101ab94718c9f3661631155cf
#
_entry.id   4733bed101ab94718c9f3661631155cf
#
_cell.length_a   1.000
_cell.length_b   1.000
_cell.length_c   1.000
_cell.angle_alpha   90.00
_cell.angle_beta   90.00
_cell.angle_gamma   90.00
#
_symmetry.space_group_name_H-M   'P 1'
#
loop_
_entity.id
_entity.type
_entity.pdbx_description
1 polymer ?
#
loop_
_entity_poly.entity_id
_entity_poly.type
_entity_poly.pdbx_seq_one_letter_code
_entity_poly.pdbx_strand_id
1 'polypeptide(L)'
;MKDKEIFHKFDIMIFSCIIFTFIGFIDDAYAFFHDQDEPKTRFIEESKKNIQSLFDRVNNASTTYQNDIVTLNLSINNNNNTTLVKKNQEYIDNLKKITSSAKTVTVQQEYKSLLNNYLVSIESEMESYNHYNKYLLTGNLTENKISMDLLSKAFNYETQAINEYKQLELQ
;
A
#
# COMPACT_ATOMS: atom_id res chain seq x y z
N MET A 1 20.30 -1.17 27.38
CA MET A 1 19.76 -2.31 26.60
C MET A 1 18.23 -2.35 26.59
N LYS A 2 17.53 -2.06 27.70
CA LYS A 2 16.04 -2.06 27.75
C LYS A 2 15.38 -1.00 26.83
N ASP A 3 16.00 0.15 26.64
CA ASP A 3 15.41 1.25 25.84
C ASP A 3 15.38 0.92 24.33
N LYS A 4 16.31 0.12 23.82
CA LYS A 4 16.32 -0.34 22.42
C LYS A 4 15.17 -1.31 22.10
N GLU A 5 14.79 -2.17 23.06
CA GLU A 5 13.66 -3.11 22.85
C GLU A 5 12.31 -2.42 22.86
N ILE A 6 12.16 -1.35 23.66
CA ILE A 6 10.91 -0.58 23.73
C ILE A 6 10.72 0.23 22.43
N PHE A 7 11.77 0.85 21.92
CA PHE A 7 11.74 1.55 20.65
C PHE A 7 11.39 0.62 19.49
N HIS A 8 11.96 -0.57 19.43
CA HIS A 8 11.71 -1.55 18.38
C HIS A 8 10.26 -2.06 18.34
N LYS A 9 9.65 -2.26 19.51
CA LYS A 9 8.23 -2.64 19.61
C LYS A 9 7.28 -1.50 19.23
N PHE A 10 7.67 -0.26 19.53
CA PHE A 10 6.88 0.92 19.15
C PHE A 10 6.93 1.17 17.63
N ASP A 11 8.09 1.01 17.00
CA ASP A 11 8.25 1.19 15.56
C ASP A 11 7.42 0.17 14.76
N ILE A 12 7.42 -1.10 15.17
CA ILE A 12 6.62 -2.15 14.52
C ILE A 12 5.11 -1.88 14.68
N MET A 13 4.69 -1.36 15.85
CA MET A 13 3.29 -1.06 16.13
C MET A 13 2.80 0.15 15.33
N ILE A 14 3.64 1.18 15.12
CA ILE A 14 3.31 2.36 14.29
C ILE A 14 3.20 1.95 12.82
N PHE A 15 4.12 1.15 12.29
CA PHE A 15 4.06 0.63 10.93
C PHE A 15 2.78 -0.20 10.68
N SER A 16 2.37 -1.00 11.66
CA SER A 16 1.15 -1.80 11.58
C SER A 16 -0.13 -0.96 11.68
N CYS A 17 -0.17 0.08 12.51
CA CYS A 17 -1.37 0.90 12.74
C CYS A 17 -1.70 1.83 11.55
N ILE A 18 -0.71 2.31 10.81
CA ILE A 18 -0.94 3.25 9.69
C ILE A 18 -1.67 2.55 8.54
N ILE A 19 -1.39 1.27 8.30
CA ILE A 19 -2.03 0.48 7.24
C ILE A 19 -3.48 0.08 7.61
N PHE A 20 -3.81 -0.04 8.91
CA PHE A 20 -5.14 -0.49 9.38
C PHE A 20 -6.28 0.51 9.16
N THR A 21 -5.99 1.80 8.98
CA THR A 21 -7.04 2.83 8.88
C THR A 21 -7.77 2.85 7.54
N PHE A 22 -7.29 2.13 6.52
CA PHE A 22 -7.82 2.20 5.15
C PHE A 22 -8.72 1.03 4.72
N ILE A 23 -8.67 -0.11 5.39
CA ILE A 23 -9.44 -1.31 5.01
C ILE A 23 -10.96 -1.12 5.14
N GLY A 24 -11.42 -0.19 5.95
CA GLY A 24 -12.85 0.02 6.25
C GLY A 24 -13.63 0.86 5.24
N PHE A 25 -13.01 1.44 4.22
CA PHE A 25 -13.68 2.43 3.38
C PHE A 25 -14.13 1.95 1.99
N ILE A 26 -13.81 0.72 1.59
CA ILE A 26 -14.06 0.22 0.22
C ILE A 26 -15.39 -0.53 0.09
N ASP A 27 -15.98 -1.01 1.19
CA ASP A 27 -17.16 -1.91 1.13
C ASP A 27 -18.48 -1.26 0.71
N ASP A 28 -18.63 0.07 0.74
CA ASP A 28 -19.91 0.73 0.52
C ASP A 28 -20.23 1.10 -0.95
N ALA A 29 -19.32 0.88 -1.90
CA ALA A 29 -19.46 1.37 -3.28
C ALA A 29 -20.11 0.35 -4.26
N TYR A 30 -20.46 -0.86 -3.83
CA TYR A 30 -20.84 -1.96 -4.75
C TYR A 30 -22.29 -1.99 -5.24
N ALA A 31 -23.15 -1.05 -4.91
CA ALA A 31 -24.59 -1.23 -5.09
C ALA A 31 -25.28 -0.17 -5.96
N PHE A 32 -24.81 0.14 -7.15
CA PHE A 32 -25.69 0.79 -8.16
C PHE A 32 -25.00 0.85 -9.53
N PHE A 33 -25.50 0.19 -10.52
CA PHE A 33 -25.71 0.59 -11.91
C PHE A 33 -25.81 -0.59 -12.85
N HIS A 34 -27.00 -0.72 -13.42
CA HIS A 34 -27.22 -1.44 -14.66
C HIS A 34 -27.85 -0.45 -15.63
N ASP A 35 -27.26 -0.37 -16.80
CA ASP A 35 -27.86 -0.14 -18.10
C ASP A 35 -27.44 1.11 -18.88
N GLN A 36 -26.96 0.86 -20.03
CA GLN A 36 -27.04 1.44 -21.38
C GLN A 36 -25.70 1.69 -22.09
N ASP A 37 -25.56 0.97 -23.22
CA ASP A 37 -24.43 0.86 -24.12
C ASP A 37 -24.18 2.11 -24.99
N GLU A 38 -23.11 2.87 -24.66
CA GLU A 38 -22.34 3.63 -25.64
C GLU A 38 -20.84 3.32 -25.50
N PRO A 39 -20.02 3.34 -26.56
CA PRO A 39 -18.59 2.99 -26.51
C PRO A 39 -17.81 3.78 -25.45
N LYS A 40 -18.24 5.02 -25.19
CA LYS A 40 -17.65 5.90 -24.16
C LYS A 40 -17.94 5.38 -22.76
N THR A 41 -19.18 4.99 -22.49
CA THR A 41 -19.62 4.42 -21.20
C THR A 41 -18.86 3.12 -20.90
N ARG A 42 -18.70 2.26 -21.91
CA ARG A 42 -17.96 1.00 -21.78
C ARG A 42 -16.49 1.22 -21.38
N PHE A 43 -15.84 2.24 -21.94
CA PHE A 43 -14.44 2.54 -21.62
C PHE A 43 -14.29 3.18 -20.23
N ILE A 44 -15.29 3.93 -19.74
CA ILE A 44 -15.37 4.43 -18.36
C ILE A 44 -15.44 3.24 -17.40
N GLU A 45 -16.37 2.33 -17.63
CA GLU A 45 -16.55 1.14 -16.79
C GLU A 45 -15.30 0.26 -16.77
N GLU A 46 -14.61 0.09 -17.90
CA GLU A 46 -13.35 -0.62 -17.96
C GLU A 46 -12.25 0.08 -17.14
N SER A 47 -12.16 1.41 -17.19
CA SER A 47 -11.24 2.21 -16.41
C SER A 47 -11.49 2.05 -14.91
N LYS A 48 -12.77 2.15 -14.48
CA LYS A 48 -13.18 1.91 -13.09
C LYS A 48 -12.77 0.52 -12.61
N LYS A 49 -13.11 -0.51 -13.38
CA LYS A 49 -12.78 -1.90 -13.08
C LYS A 49 -11.26 -2.11 -12.95
N ASN A 50 -10.48 -1.49 -13.81
CA ASN A 50 -9.02 -1.58 -13.76
C ASN A 50 -8.45 -0.93 -12.50
N ILE A 51 -8.94 0.24 -12.12
CA ILE A 51 -8.56 0.94 -10.89
C ILE A 51 -8.97 0.13 -9.66
N GLN A 52 -10.21 -0.34 -9.60
CA GLN A 52 -10.69 -1.16 -8.49
C GLN A 52 -9.86 -2.42 -8.33
N SER A 53 -9.59 -3.13 -9.43
CA SER A 53 -8.72 -4.31 -9.41
C SER A 53 -7.31 -4.01 -8.89
N LEU A 54 -6.77 -2.82 -9.19
CA LEU A 54 -5.48 -2.39 -8.64
C LEU A 54 -5.56 -2.19 -7.14
N PHE A 55 -6.59 -1.49 -6.64
CA PHE A 55 -6.82 -1.29 -5.21
C PHE A 55 -6.95 -2.62 -4.47
N ASP A 56 -7.79 -3.54 -4.99
CA ASP A 56 -8.01 -4.85 -4.39
C ASP A 56 -6.71 -5.68 -4.30
N ARG A 57 -5.89 -5.65 -5.33
CA ARG A 57 -4.61 -6.38 -5.36
C ARG A 57 -3.61 -5.82 -4.34
N VAL A 58 -3.51 -4.50 -4.20
CA VAL A 58 -2.64 -3.86 -3.21
C VAL A 58 -3.17 -4.15 -1.81
N ASN A 59 -4.46 -4.01 -1.58
CA ASN A 59 -5.10 -4.29 -0.29
C ASN A 59 -4.89 -5.75 0.14
N ASN A 60 -5.07 -6.70 -0.77
CA ASN A 60 -4.81 -8.12 -0.50
C ASN A 60 -3.33 -8.38 -0.16
N ALA A 61 -2.39 -7.74 -0.88
CA ALA A 61 -0.97 -7.86 -0.59
C ALA A 61 -0.63 -7.29 0.80
N SER A 62 -1.18 -6.12 1.15
CA SER A 62 -0.99 -5.46 2.44
C SER A 62 -1.59 -6.29 3.58
N THR A 63 -2.80 -6.82 3.42
CA THR A 63 -3.45 -7.69 4.41
C THR A 63 -2.65 -8.96 4.66
N THR A 64 -2.15 -9.59 3.60
CA THR A 64 -1.29 -10.78 3.71
C THR A 64 -0.03 -10.47 4.49
N TYR A 65 0.65 -9.38 4.14
CA TYR A 65 1.84 -8.92 4.84
C TYR A 65 1.58 -8.65 6.33
N GLN A 66 0.48 -7.95 6.65
CA GLN A 66 0.11 -7.66 8.04
C GLN A 66 -0.11 -8.94 8.85
N ASN A 67 -0.84 -9.91 8.31
CA ASN A 67 -1.06 -11.19 8.96
C ASN A 67 0.26 -11.94 9.22
N ASP A 68 1.18 -11.87 8.27
CA ASP A 68 2.53 -12.43 8.43
C ASP A 68 3.29 -11.76 9.58
N ILE A 69 3.26 -10.42 9.66
CA ILE A 69 3.93 -9.66 10.72
C ILE A 69 3.30 -9.93 12.10
N VAL A 70 1.97 -9.99 12.19
CA VAL A 70 1.28 -10.34 13.44
C VAL A 70 1.68 -11.74 13.90
N THR A 71 1.73 -12.71 13.00
CA THR A 71 2.14 -14.09 13.29
C THR A 71 3.60 -14.15 13.76
N LEU A 72 4.50 -13.40 13.13
CA LEU A 72 5.88 -13.27 13.55
C LEU A 72 6.00 -12.69 14.97
N ASN A 73 5.27 -11.62 15.27
CA ASN A 73 5.29 -10.98 16.59
C ASN A 73 4.80 -11.90 17.70
N LEU A 74 3.82 -12.77 17.43
CA LEU A 74 3.33 -13.76 18.39
C LEU A 74 4.32 -14.91 18.63
N SER A 75 5.21 -15.17 17.69
CA SER A 75 6.20 -16.26 17.74
C SER A 75 7.56 -15.84 18.30
N ILE A 76 7.75 -14.56 18.70
CA ILE A 76 9.07 -14.03 19.06
C ILE A 76 9.52 -14.46 20.46
N ASN A 77 10.45 -15.40 20.46
CA ASN A 77 11.56 -15.46 21.40
C ASN A 77 12.86 -15.20 20.59
N ASN A 78 13.36 -13.95 20.64
CA ASN A 78 14.71 -13.51 20.24
C ASN A 78 15.09 -13.48 18.72
N ASN A 79 15.45 -12.30 18.25
CA ASN A 79 16.27 -11.98 17.06
C ASN A 79 15.67 -12.27 15.69
N ASN A 80 14.56 -11.60 15.32
CA ASN A 80 13.91 -11.83 14.03
C ASN A 80 14.08 -10.73 12.98
N ASN A 81 15.08 -9.82 13.10
CA ASN A 81 15.30 -8.81 12.07
C ASN A 81 15.49 -9.44 10.68
N THR A 82 16.23 -10.54 10.59
CA THR A 82 16.44 -11.26 9.31
C THR A 82 15.14 -11.81 8.74
N THR A 83 14.27 -12.37 9.58
CA THR A 83 12.96 -12.88 9.15
C THR A 83 12.04 -11.73 8.71
N LEU A 84 12.05 -10.63 9.47
CA LEU A 84 11.27 -9.43 9.13
C LEU A 84 11.76 -8.81 7.81
N VAL A 85 13.07 -8.69 7.62
CA VAL A 85 13.66 -8.23 6.33
C VAL A 85 13.21 -9.12 5.17
N LYS A 86 13.18 -10.44 5.37
CA LYS A 86 12.69 -11.37 4.34
C LYS A 86 11.21 -11.12 4.02
N LYS A 87 10.36 -10.95 5.02
CA LYS A 87 8.93 -10.66 4.82
C LYS A 87 8.70 -9.31 4.14
N ASN A 88 9.44 -8.30 4.53
CA ASN A 88 9.42 -7.00 3.85
C ASN A 88 9.81 -7.15 2.38
N GLN A 89 10.83 -7.96 2.07
CA GLN A 89 11.26 -8.20 0.70
C GLN A 89 10.20 -8.93 -0.13
N GLU A 90 9.56 -9.95 0.44
CA GLU A 90 8.44 -10.67 -0.19
C GLU A 90 7.28 -9.71 -0.52
N TYR A 91 6.97 -8.79 0.39
CA TYR A 91 5.96 -7.76 0.19
C TYR A 91 6.35 -6.77 -0.92
N ILE A 92 7.58 -6.23 -0.88
CA ILE A 92 8.12 -5.35 -1.93
C ILE A 92 8.03 -6.01 -3.31
N ASP A 93 8.40 -7.28 -3.41
CA ASP A 93 8.39 -8.02 -4.69
C ASP A 93 6.95 -8.24 -5.20
N ASN A 94 5.99 -8.39 -4.30
CA ASN A 94 4.57 -8.43 -4.62
C ASN A 94 4.07 -7.08 -5.17
N LEU A 95 4.38 -5.99 -4.48
CA LEU A 95 4.04 -4.63 -4.92
C LEU A 95 4.67 -4.29 -6.28
N LYS A 96 5.92 -4.71 -6.54
CA LYS A 96 6.59 -4.54 -7.85
C LYS A 96 5.81 -5.23 -8.97
N LYS A 97 5.34 -6.45 -8.76
CA LYS A 97 4.53 -7.18 -9.76
C LYS A 97 3.22 -6.46 -10.04
N ILE A 98 2.54 -5.99 -8.98
CA ILE A 98 1.29 -5.24 -9.09
C ILE A 98 1.52 -3.95 -9.88
N THR A 99 2.52 -3.16 -9.50
CA THR A 99 2.87 -1.88 -10.14
C THR A 99 3.25 -2.07 -11.61
N SER A 100 4.06 -3.08 -11.93
CA SER A 100 4.46 -3.38 -13.32
C SER A 100 3.25 -3.69 -14.19
N SER A 101 2.31 -4.47 -13.68
CA SER A 101 1.07 -4.77 -14.39
C SER A 101 0.17 -3.54 -14.51
N ALA A 102 0.06 -2.70 -13.47
CA ALA A 102 -0.76 -1.50 -13.48
C ALA A 102 -0.26 -0.44 -14.48
N LYS A 103 1.05 -0.33 -14.70
CA LYS A 103 1.64 0.58 -15.68
C LYS A 103 1.28 0.24 -17.14
N THR A 104 0.82 -0.97 -17.41
CA THR A 104 0.38 -1.39 -18.75
C THR A 104 -1.12 -1.19 -18.98
N VAL A 105 -1.85 -0.81 -17.96
CA VAL A 105 -3.30 -0.61 -18.02
C VAL A 105 -3.62 0.72 -18.70
N THR A 106 -4.53 0.66 -19.66
CA THR A 106 -5.09 1.86 -20.28
C THR A 106 -6.31 2.31 -19.50
N VAL A 107 -6.33 3.59 -19.12
CA VAL A 107 -7.48 4.24 -18.46
C VAL A 107 -7.84 5.52 -19.19
N GLN A 108 -9.07 5.97 -19.04
CA GLN A 108 -9.52 7.26 -19.54
C GLN A 108 -8.73 8.41 -18.92
N GLN A 109 -8.76 9.57 -19.59
CA GLN A 109 -8.00 10.75 -19.21
C GLN A 109 -8.30 11.19 -17.77
N GLU A 110 -9.56 11.09 -17.35
CA GLU A 110 -10.04 11.47 -16.02
C GLU A 110 -9.40 10.61 -14.91
N TYR A 111 -9.10 9.34 -15.21
CA TYR A 111 -8.50 8.40 -14.24
C TYR A 111 -6.97 8.43 -14.22
N LYS A 112 -6.31 9.16 -15.13
CA LYS A 112 -4.84 9.15 -15.22
C LYS A 112 -4.15 9.77 -14.01
N SER A 113 -4.69 10.87 -13.48
CA SER A 113 -4.16 11.53 -12.28
C SER A 113 -4.23 10.58 -11.09
N LEU A 114 -5.41 9.99 -10.87
CA LEU A 114 -5.65 9.01 -9.83
C LEU A 114 -4.69 7.81 -9.92
N LEU A 115 -4.59 7.20 -11.10
CA LEU A 115 -3.69 6.06 -11.32
C LEU A 115 -2.23 6.44 -11.02
N ASN A 116 -1.80 7.62 -11.49
CA ASN A 116 -0.45 8.09 -11.25
C ASN A 116 -0.18 8.33 -9.75
N ASN A 117 -1.09 8.99 -9.04
CA ASN A 117 -0.97 9.23 -7.60
C ASN A 117 -0.89 7.91 -6.83
N TYR A 118 -1.73 6.93 -7.19
CA TYR A 118 -1.70 5.63 -6.55
C TYR A 118 -0.41 4.86 -6.83
N LEU A 119 0.11 4.91 -8.06
CA LEU A 119 1.41 4.30 -8.39
C LEU A 119 2.57 4.95 -7.63
N VAL A 120 2.56 6.29 -7.48
CA VAL A 120 3.57 7.02 -6.68
C VAL A 120 3.49 6.62 -5.21
N SER A 121 2.27 6.41 -4.68
CA SER A 121 2.06 5.88 -3.33
C SER A 121 2.76 4.53 -3.17
N ILE A 122 2.44 3.55 -4.01
CA ILE A 122 3.01 2.20 -3.94
C ILE A 122 4.55 2.23 -4.08
N GLU A 123 5.09 3.03 -5.00
CA GLU A 123 6.54 3.17 -5.19
C GLU A 123 7.22 3.77 -3.95
N SER A 124 6.61 4.78 -3.33
CA SER A 124 7.11 5.38 -2.09
C SER A 124 7.06 4.41 -0.91
N GLU A 125 6.02 3.57 -0.84
CA GLU A 125 5.90 2.51 0.16
C GLU A 125 6.99 1.45 -0.01
N MET A 126 7.22 0.97 -1.22
CA MET A 126 8.30 0.01 -1.50
C MET A 126 9.66 0.56 -1.10
N GLU A 127 9.94 1.83 -1.42
CA GLU A 127 11.19 2.48 -1.06
C GLU A 127 11.32 2.66 0.46
N SER A 128 10.21 2.97 1.15
CA SER A 128 10.15 3.01 2.61
C SER A 128 10.59 1.68 3.22
N TYR A 129 10.05 0.55 2.77
CA TYR A 129 10.45 -0.77 3.27
C TYR A 129 11.90 -1.12 2.95
N ASN A 130 12.46 -0.66 1.82
CA ASN A 130 13.89 -0.84 1.52
C ASN A 130 14.77 -0.13 2.54
N HIS A 131 14.44 1.11 2.92
CA HIS A 131 15.14 1.86 3.96
C HIS A 131 14.94 1.24 5.35
N TYR A 132 13.73 0.77 5.65
CA TYR A 132 13.45 0.06 6.89
C TYR A 132 14.27 -1.23 7.02
N ASN A 133 14.42 -2.00 5.94
CA ASN A 133 15.28 -3.19 5.91
C ASN A 133 16.74 -2.84 6.21
N LYS A 134 17.26 -1.74 5.65
CA LYS A 134 18.63 -1.26 5.99
C LYS A 134 18.74 -0.90 7.46
N TYR A 135 17.74 -0.22 8.03
CA TYR A 135 17.70 0.08 9.45
C TYR A 135 17.72 -1.20 10.30
N LEU A 136 16.89 -2.17 9.98
CA LEU A 136 16.83 -3.45 10.71
C LEU A 136 18.16 -4.21 10.72
N LEU A 137 18.92 -4.11 9.63
CA LEU A 137 20.22 -4.79 9.48
C LEU A 137 21.38 -4.01 10.11
N THR A 138 21.33 -2.68 10.09
CA THR A 138 22.49 -1.84 10.46
C THR A 138 22.29 -1.06 11.75
N GLY A 139 21.05 -0.88 12.22
CA GLY A 139 20.70 0.01 13.32
C GLY A 139 20.85 1.51 12.99
N ASN A 140 21.01 1.87 11.71
CA ASN A 140 21.19 3.27 11.29
C ASN A 140 19.86 4.03 11.38
N LEU A 141 19.76 4.93 12.36
CA LEU A 141 18.56 5.73 12.61
C LEU A 141 18.21 6.66 11.44
N THR A 142 19.18 7.06 10.61
CA THR A 142 18.90 7.86 9.42
C THR A 142 18.07 7.07 8.41
N GLU A 143 18.36 5.79 8.23
CA GLU A 143 17.58 4.90 7.35
C GLU A 143 16.14 4.76 7.84
N ASN A 144 15.95 4.63 9.16
CA ASN A 144 14.61 4.60 9.76
C ASN A 144 13.84 5.90 9.51
N LYS A 145 14.49 7.06 9.68
CA LYS A 145 13.86 8.35 9.42
C LYS A 145 13.43 8.48 7.95
N ILE A 146 14.30 8.14 7.00
CA ILE A 146 13.98 8.16 5.56
C ILE A 146 12.79 7.24 5.28
N SER A 147 12.76 6.06 5.87
CA SER A 147 11.64 5.12 5.75
C SER A 147 10.32 5.76 6.19
N MET A 148 10.29 6.41 7.36
CA MET A 148 9.09 7.07 7.88
C MET A 148 8.63 8.24 6.99
N ASP A 149 9.56 9.06 6.49
CA ASP A 149 9.25 10.16 5.59
C ASP A 149 8.64 9.65 4.26
N LEU A 150 9.17 8.56 3.71
CA LEU A 150 8.66 7.91 2.51
C LEU A 150 7.30 7.27 2.73
N LEU A 151 7.05 6.67 3.89
CA LEU A 151 5.75 6.11 4.24
C LEU A 151 4.69 7.22 4.37
N SER A 152 5.04 8.34 5.00
CA SER A 152 4.16 9.52 5.06
C SER A 152 3.83 10.06 3.68
N LYS A 153 4.81 10.07 2.76
CA LYS A 153 4.61 10.45 1.37
C LYS A 153 3.66 9.47 0.66
N ALA A 154 3.87 8.16 0.84
CA ALA A 154 3.00 7.13 0.28
C ALA A 154 1.54 7.34 0.70
N PHE A 155 1.31 7.52 1.98
CA PHE A 155 -0.01 7.78 2.55
C PHE A 155 -0.69 9.04 1.97
N ASN A 156 0.06 10.13 1.78
CA ASN A 156 -0.48 11.36 1.20
C ASN A 156 -0.95 11.14 -0.24
N TYR A 157 -0.17 10.44 -1.07
CA TYR A 157 -0.54 10.14 -2.45
C TYR A 157 -1.70 9.14 -2.55
N GLU A 158 -1.74 8.15 -1.67
CA GLU A 158 -2.87 7.22 -1.57
C GLU A 158 -4.16 7.95 -1.23
N THR A 159 -4.11 8.84 -0.22
CA THR A 159 -5.27 9.66 0.17
C THR A 159 -5.77 10.52 -0.99
N GLN A 160 -4.86 11.12 -1.77
CA GLN A 160 -5.23 11.88 -2.96
C GLN A 160 -5.92 11.00 -4.00
N ALA A 161 -5.36 9.83 -4.30
CA ALA A 161 -5.93 8.90 -5.26
C ALA A 161 -7.34 8.43 -4.84
N ILE A 162 -7.54 8.09 -3.57
CA ILE A 162 -8.84 7.69 -3.04
C ILE A 162 -9.86 8.83 -3.12
N ASN A 163 -9.46 10.06 -2.81
CA ASN A 163 -10.35 11.22 -2.92
C ASN A 163 -10.73 11.51 -4.36
N GLU A 164 -9.78 11.43 -5.30
CA GLU A 164 -10.07 11.56 -6.73
C GLU A 164 -11.03 10.47 -7.21
N TYR A 165 -10.83 9.20 -6.78
CA TYR A 165 -11.73 8.10 -7.11
C TYR A 165 -13.16 8.38 -6.65
N LYS A 166 -13.34 8.78 -5.38
CA LYS A 166 -14.65 9.13 -4.83
C LYS A 166 -15.34 10.27 -5.59
N GLN A 167 -14.58 11.26 -6.04
CA GLN A 167 -15.13 12.38 -6.83
C GLN A 167 -15.61 11.91 -8.22
N LEU A 168 -14.88 10.99 -8.85
CA LEU A 168 -15.26 10.42 -10.14
C LEU A 168 -16.49 9.51 -10.05
N GLU A 169 -16.70 8.83 -8.92
CA GLU A 169 -17.88 8.00 -8.67
C GLU A 169 -19.16 8.81 -8.44
N LEU A 170 -19.07 10.10 -8.11
CA LEU A 170 -20.21 10.99 -7.87
C LEU A 170 -20.67 11.73 -9.13
N GLN A 171 -19.98 11.59 -10.27
CA GLN A 171 -20.30 12.21 -11.56
C GLN A 171 -21.08 11.27 -12.46
#